data_b5d6f40bbf0c287d869b1cf43293c384
#
_entry.id   b5d6f40bbf0c287d869b1cf43293c384
#
_cell.length_a   1.000
_cell.length_b   1.000
_cell.length_c   1.000
_cell.angle_alpha   90.00
_cell.angle_beta   90.00
_cell.angle_gamma   90.00
#
_symmetry.space_group_name_H-M   'P 1'
#
loop_
_entity.id
_entity.type
_entity.pdbx_description
1 polymer ?
#
loop_
_entity_poly.entity_id
_entity_poly.type
_entity_poly.pdbx_seq_one_letter_code
_entity_poly.pdbx_strand_id
1 'polypeptide(L)'
;YAKALSPNTTSNIAGGQWWPASVYDSAAIGPGYMDRHVAAARHSFRRFQFLTGPEYGISWEVNYVLSDRPVTNQPARAGHPMEEFAINVVDYATGELPFTTAHARSFDTMMVDTPHYLRKLEEDIRERGGRIIVRAFQDAAEVAALDEAVVFNCTGLGAGKLFGDTEIHPVRGQLVILKPQAEIDYNIITGGSAYMFGRRDGIVLGGTFQHHNWSLQPSDADTAAILAANRRLFAGGVEA
;
A
#
# COMPACT_ATOMS: atom_id res chain seq x y z
N TYR A 1 19.78 11.69 0.40
CA TYR A 1 19.50 12.14 1.77
C TYR A 1 18.18 11.56 2.26
N ALA A 2 18.15 11.09 3.51
CA ALA A 2 16.92 10.56 4.14
C ALA A 2 16.90 10.93 5.63
N LYS A 3 15.73 11.27 6.16
CA LYS A 3 15.54 11.50 7.61
C LYS A 3 15.79 10.24 8.43
N ALA A 4 15.37 9.09 7.90
CA ALA A 4 15.55 7.79 8.50
C ALA A 4 15.70 6.73 7.39
N LEU A 5 16.24 5.58 7.73
CA LEU A 5 16.37 4.41 6.86
C LEU A 5 15.58 3.24 7.42
N SER A 6 15.45 2.17 6.62
CA SER A 6 14.89 0.90 7.08
C SER A 6 15.57 0.44 8.38
N PRO A 7 14.85 -0.05 9.40
CA PRO A 7 13.39 -0.32 9.43
C PRO A 7 12.53 0.86 9.91
N ASN A 8 13.09 2.05 10.10
CA ASN A 8 12.46 3.18 10.81
C ASN A 8 11.73 4.15 9.87
N THR A 9 11.12 3.65 8.80
CA THR A 9 10.34 4.46 7.85
C THR A 9 8.88 4.04 7.82
N THR A 10 7.99 4.96 7.45
CA THR A 10 6.57 4.67 7.26
C THR A 10 6.36 3.58 6.20
N SER A 11 7.21 3.54 5.17
CA SER A 11 7.11 2.54 4.11
C SER A 11 7.38 1.11 4.59
N ASN A 12 8.17 0.92 5.66
CA ASN A 12 8.43 -0.41 6.22
C ASN A 12 7.18 -1.09 6.77
N ILE A 13 6.23 -0.31 7.27
CA ILE A 13 4.97 -0.82 7.85
C ILE A 13 3.79 -0.71 6.88
N ALA A 14 4.01 -0.34 5.63
CA ALA A 14 2.95 -0.30 4.62
C ALA A 14 2.39 -1.71 4.34
N GLY A 15 1.13 -1.82 3.92
CA GLY A 15 0.49 -3.10 3.62
C GLY A 15 1.20 -3.92 2.55
N GLY A 16 1.70 -3.27 1.53
CA GLY A 16 2.57 -3.88 0.50
C GLY A 16 1.84 -4.34 -0.76
N GLN A 17 0.52 -4.39 -0.79
CA GLN A 17 -0.21 -4.70 -2.02
C GLN A 17 0.07 -3.60 -3.07
N TRP A 18 0.48 -4.02 -4.27
CA TRP A 18 0.55 -3.12 -5.39
C TRP A 18 -0.84 -2.95 -6.00
N TRP A 19 -1.41 -1.81 -5.78
CA TRP A 19 -2.63 -1.37 -6.45
C TRP A 19 -2.56 0.14 -6.66
N PRO A 20 -2.91 0.70 -7.83
CA PRO A 20 -2.84 2.13 -8.10
C PRO A 20 -3.94 2.90 -7.37
N ALA A 21 -4.04 2.69 -6.06
CA ALA A 21 -4.86 3.50 -5.19
C ALA A 21 -4.18 4.85 -4.96
N SER A 22 -4.98 5.89 -4.79
CA SER A 22 -4.46 7.21 -4.48
C SER A 22 -5.24 7.83 -3.34
N VAL A 23 -4.53 8.58 -2.51
CA VAL A 23 -5.09 9.37 -1.44
C VAL A 23 -5.02 10.83 -1.88
N TYR A 24 -6.04 11.28 -2.57
CA TYR A 24 -6.18 12.65 -3.04
C TYR A 24 -7.63 13.12 -2.89
N ASP A 25 -7.80 14.42 -2.76
CA ASP A 25 -9.13 15.03 -2.83
C ASP A 25 -9.56 15.14 -4.30
N SER A 26 -10.60 14.41 -4.68
CA SER A 26 -11.12 14.40 -6.05
C SER A 26 -11.64 15.77 -6.50
N ALA A 27 -12.01 16.65 -5.58
CA ALA A 27 -12.42 18.02 -5.87
C ALA A 27 -11.24 18.97 -6.14
N ALA A 28 -10.03 18.59 -5.66
CA ALA A 28 -8.82 19.40 -5.79
C ALA A 28 -7.92 19.01 -6.98
N ILE A 29 -8.15 17.84 -7.61
CA ILE A 29 -7.32 17.42 -8.74
C ILE A 29 -7.57 18.28 -9.98
N GLY A 30 -6.48 18.76 -10.60
CA GLY A 30 -6.54 19.52 -11.81
C GLY A 30 -6.66 18.67 -13.10
N PRO A 31 -6.86 19.31 -14.25
CA PRO A 31 -6.90 18.66 -15.56
C PRO A 31 -5.65 17.80 -15.81
N GLY A 32 -5.82 16.64 -16.43
CA GLY A 32 -4.74 15.70 -16.76
C GLY A 32 -4.12 14.99 -15.56
N TYR A 33 -4.64 15.14 -14.34
CA TYR A 33 -4.16 14.38 -13.18
C TYR A 33 -4.33 12.87 -13.40
N MET A 34 -5.50 12.42 -13.81
CA MET A 34 -5.78 10.99 -14.02
C MET A 34 -4.90 10.40 -15.12
N ASP A 35 -4.64 11.12 -16.20
CA ASP A 35 -3.74 10.65 -17.27
C ASP A 35 -2.31 10.43 -16.75
N ARG A 36 -1.80 11.36 -15.96
CA ARG A 36 -0.48 11.23 -15.31
C ARG A 36 -0.46 10.09 -14.28
N HIS A 37 -1.54 9.94 -13.51
CA HIS A 37 -1.67 8.88 -12.53
C HIS A 37 -1.67 7.50 -13.19
N VAL A 38 -2.45 7.30 -14.25
CA VAL A 38 -2.48 6.05 -15.03
C VAL A 38 -1.13 5.79 -15.70
N ALA A 39 -0.49 6.81 -16.26
CA ALA A 39 0.83 6.65 -16.88
C ALA A 39 1.90 6.23 -15.84
N ALA A 40 1.88 6.83 -14.65
CA ALA A 40 2.75 6.45 -13.54
C ALA A 40 2.46 5.03 -13.05
N ALA A 41 1.19 4.63 -12.95
CA ALA A 41 0.78 3.28 -12.59
C ALA A 41 1.29 2.26 -13.62
N ARG A 42 1.15 2.52 -14.92
CA ARG A 42 1.70 1.64 -15.99
C ARG A 42 3.21 1.47 -15.88
N HIS A 43 3.93 2.57 -15.65
CA HIS A 43 5.39 2.50 -15.46
C HIS A 43 5.75 1.65 -14.24
N SER A 44 5.12 1.92 -13.11
CA SER A 44 5.31 1.20 -11.86
C SER A 44 4.96 -0.30 -11.99
N PHE A 45 3.81 -0.62 -12.60
CA PHE A 45 3.37 -1.99 -12.84
C PHE A 45 4.41 -2.81 -13.62
N ARG A 46 4.88 -2.26 -14.75
CA ARG A 46 5.92 -2.90 -15.57
C ARG A 46 7.22 -3.04 -14.78
N ARG A 47 7.61 -2.02 -14.03
CA ARG A 47 8.86 -2.06 -13.26
C ARG A 47 8.80 -3.14 -12.19
N PHE A 48 7.71 -3.25 -11.45
CA PHE A 48 7.54 -4.29 -10.43
C PHE A 48 7.51 -5.70 -11.04
N GLN A 49 6.93 -5.89 -12.21
CA GLN A 49 6.97 -7.17 -12.92
C GLN A 49 8.42 -7.63 -13.19
N PHE A 50 9.32 -6.74 -13.57
CA PHE A 50 10.75 -7.05 -13.75
C PHE A 50 11.48 -7.37 -12.43
N LEU A 51 10.95 -6.92 -11.32
CA LEU A 51 11.53 -7.11 -9.99
C LEU A 51 10.88 -8.27 -9.23
N THR A 52 9.93 -9.00 -9.85
CA THR A 52 9.32 -10.17 -9.20
C THR A 52 10.35 -11.22 -8.88
N GLY A 53 10.24 -11.79 -7.68
CA GLY A 53 11.11 -12.84 -7.19
C GLY A 53 11.69 -12.57 -5.80
N PRO A 54 12.44 -13.55 -5.27
CA PRO A 54 12.95 -13.50 -3.91
C PRO A 54 13.99 -12.39 -3.68
N GLU A 55 14.67 -11.95 -4.72
CA GLU A 55 15.70 -10.90 -4.63
C GLU A 55 15.11 -9.57 -4.14
N TYR A 56 13.95 -9.17 -4.67
CA TYR A 56 13.27 -7.93 -4.30
C TYR A 56 12.09 -8.16 -3.35
N GLY A 57 11.76 -9.41 -3.02
CA GLY A 57 10.62 -9.73 -2.16
C GLY A 57 9.28 -9.37 -2.77
N ILE A 58 9.13 -9.56 -4.09
CA ILE A 58 7.89 -9.27 -4.83
C ILE A 58 7.32 -10.58 -5.35
N SER A 59 6.07 -10.86 -5.02
CA SER A 59 5.31 -12.04 -5.46
C SER A 59 4.02 -11.64 -6.18
N TRP A 60 3.54 -12.52 -7.07
CA TRP A 60 2.16 -12.46 -7.56
C TRP A 60 1.28 -13.21 -6.59
N GLU A 61 0.14 -12.62 -6.24
CA GLU A 61 -0.81 -13.21 -5.31
C GLU A 61 -2.24 -12.93 -5.76
N VAL A 62 -3.15 -13.85 -5.43
CA VAL A 62 -4.58 -13.65 -5.64
C VAL A 62 -5.10 -12.66 -4.62
N ASN A 63 -5.83 -11.67 -5.10
CA ASN A 63 -6.52 -10.71 -4.25
C ASN A 63 -8.04 -10.92 -4.35
N TYR A 64 -8.69 -11.19 -3.24
CA TYR A 64 -10.14 -11.30 -3.13
C TYR A 64 -10.74 -9.97 -2.70
N VAL A 65 -11.69 -9.48 -3.48
CA VAL A 65 -12.56 -8.36 -3.13
C VAL A 65 -13.85 -8.94 -2.59
N LEU A 66 -14.11 -8.74 -1.31
CA LEU A 66 -15.30 -9.25 -0.62
C LEU A 66 -16.32 -8.13 -0.38
N SER A 67 -17.60 -8.41 -0.66
CA SER A 67 -18.66 -7.41 -0.52
C SER A 67 -20.01 -8.05 -0.25
N ASP A 68 -20.85 -7.39 0.55
CA ASP A 68 -22.26 -7.77 0.74
C ASP A 68 -23.16 -7.24 -0.38
N ARG A 69 -22.60 -6.47 -1.31
CA ARG A 69 -23.30 -5.95 -2.50
C ARG A 69 -22.54 -6.38 -3.75
N PRO A 70 -23.22 -6.48 -4.91
CA PRO A 70 -22.53 -6.78 -6.16
C PRO A 70 -21.32 -5.88 -6.40
N VAL A 71 -20.20 -6.47 -6.79
CA VAL A 71 -18.93 -5.78 -7.01
C VAL A 71 -18.99 -5.02 -8.34
N THR A 72 -19.75 -3.92 -8.37
CA THR A 72 -20.01 -3.16 -9.61
C THR A 72 -19.05 -1.99 -9.84
N ASN A 73 -18.41 -1.48 -8.79
CA ASN A 73 -17.57 -0.27 -8.83
C ASN A 73 -16.09 -0.53 -8.54
N GLN A 74 -15.67 -1.77 -8.68
CA GLN A 74 -14.28 -2.14 -8.42
C GLN A 74 -13.40 -1.92 -9.65
N PRO A 75 -12.09 -1.74 -9.46
CA PRO A 75 -11.14 -1.40 -10.53
C PRO A 75 -11.10 -2.36 -11.71
N ALA A 76 -11.50 -3.62 -11.50
CA ALA A 76 -11.62 -4.62 -12.57
C ALA A 76 -12.89 -4.49 -13.42
N ARG A 77 -13.62 -3.38 -13.34
CA ARG A 77 -14.79 -3.14 -14.17
C ARG A 77 -14.39 -2.60 -15.53
N ALA A 78 -15.01 -3.11 -16.59
CA ALA A 78 -14.84 -2.61 -17.96
C ALA A 78 -15.04 -1.08 -18.05
N GLY A 79 -14.07 -0.39 -18.64
CA GLY A 79 -14.04 1.06 -18.75
C GLY A 79 -13.53 1.82 -17.53
N HIS A 80 -13.11 1.14 -16.46
CA HIS A 80 -12.43 1.80 -15.34
C HIS A 80 -10.97 2.10 -15.73
N PRO A 81 -10.41 3.31 -15.44
CA PRO A 81 -9.04 3.67 -15.82
C PRO A 81 -7.95 2.70 -15.31
N MET A 82 -8.25 1.93 -14.27
CA MET A 82 -7.32 0.96 -13.66
C MET A 82 -7.64 -0.50 -14.04
N GLU A 83 -8.58 -0.72 -14.97
CA GLU A 83 -8.99 -2.08 -15.40
C GLU A 83 -7.82 -2.91 -15.90
N GLU A 84 -6.90 -2.30 -16.62
CA GLU A 84 -5.74 -2.97 -17.20
C GLU A 84 -4.79 -3.62 -16.17
N PHE A 85 -4.89 -3.25 -14.91
CA PHE A 85 -4.05 -3.78 -13.82
C PHE A 85 -4.68 -4.95 -13.08
N ALA A 86 -5.97 -5.24 -13.32
CA ALA A 86 -6.64 -6.40 -12.76
C ALA A 86 -6.52 -7.58 -13.73
N ILE A 87 -5.66 -8.53 -13.38
CA ILE A 87 -5.34 -9.69 -14.22
C ILE A 87 -6.10 -10.90 -13.68
N ASN A 88 -6.53 -11.80 -14.58
CA ASN A 88 -7.22 -13.06 -14.23
C ASN A 88 -8.46 -12.84 -13.33
N VAL A 89 -9.30 -11.90 -13.73
CA VAL A 89 -10.51 -11.55 -12.96
C VAL A 89 -11.51 -12.70 -12.97
N VAL A 90 -11.96 -13.11 -11.79
CA VAL A 90 -12.98 -14.14 -11.59
C VAL A 90 -14.05 -13.65 -10.62
N ASP A 91 -15.31 -13.77 -11.00
CA ASP A 91 -16.44 -13.53 -10.11
C ASP A 91 -16.93 -14.84 -9.48
N TYR A 92 -17.23 -14.83 -8.19
CA TYR A 92 -17.69 -15.98 -7.43
C TYR A 92 -19.13 -15.78 -6.98
N ALA A 93 -19.91 -16.84 -7.09
CA ALA A 93 -21.27 -16.88 -6.53
C ALA A 93 -21.22 -17.05 -5.00
N THR A 94 -22.33 -16.71 -4.36
CA THR A 94 -22.49 -16.90 -2.91
C THR A 94 -22.24 -18.34 -2.51
N GLY A 95 -21.34 -18.57 -1.55
CA GLY A 95 -20.99 -19.89 -1.01
C GLY A 95 -19.92 -20.67 -1.79
N GLU A 96 -19.37 -20.12 -2.87
CA GLU A 96 -18.24 -20.76 -3.60
C GLU A 96 -16.90 -20.58 -2.85
N LEU A 97 -16.81 -19.58 -2.00
CA LEU A 97 -15.62 -19.31 -1.18
C LEU A 97 -15.97 -19.39 0.32
N PRO A 98 -15.01 -19.71 1.18
CA PRO A 98 -15.22 -19.85 2.63
C PRO A 98 -15.33 -18.49 3.36
N PHE A 99 -15.87 -17.49 2.70
CA PHE A 99 -16.07 -16.16 3.28
C PHE A 99 -17.54 -15.89 3.56
N THR A 100 -17.81 -15.02 4.53
CA THR A 100 -19.18 -14.72 4.98
C THR A 100 -19.93 -13.76 4.06
N THR A 101 -19.26 -13.11 3.13
CA THR A 101 -19.86 -12.09 2.25
C THR A 101 -20.65 -12.73 1.09
N ALA A 102 -21.70 -12.03 0.65
CA ALA A 102 -22.58 -12.51 -0.41
C ALA A 102 -21.93 -12.50 -1.81
N HIS A 103 -20.92 -11.67 -2.02
CA HIS A 103 -20.26 -11.51 -3.32
C HIS A 103 -18.75 -11.49 -3.13
N ALA A 104 -18.05 -12.12 -4.06
CA ALA A 104 -16.61 -12.09 -4.12
C ALA A 104 -16.13 -11.97 -5.58
N ARG A 105 -15.01 -11.28 -5.77
CA ARG A 105 -14.26 -11.22 -7.03
C ARG A 105 -12.79 -11.39 -6.72
N SER A 106 -12.07 -12.16 -7.52
CA SER A 106 -10.62 -12.18 -7.43
C SER A 106 -9.95 -11.57 -8.65
N PHE A 107 -8.72 -11.13 -8.45
CA PHE A 107 -7.79 -10.77 -9.50
C PHE A 107 -6.36 -10.95 -8.97
N ASP A 108 -5.40 -11.14 -9.88
CA ASP A 108 -4.01 -11.23 -9.50
C ASP A 108 -3.40 -9.84 -9.36
N THR A 109 -2.59 -9.65 -8.32
CA THR A 109 -1.79 -8.45 -8.10
C THR A 109 -0.44 -8.79 -7.50
N MET A 110 0.46 -7.81 -7.47
CA MET A 110 1.77 -8.00 -6.84
C MET A 110 1.72 -7.60 -5.37
N MET A 111 2.33 -8.43 -4.53
CA MET A 111 2.63 -8.15 -3.13
C MET A 111 4.09 -7.81 -2.98
N VAL A 112 4.39 -6.76 -2.24
CA VAL A 112 5.74 -6.29 -1.95
C VAL A 112 6.02 -6.49 -0.47
N ASP A 113 6.99 -7.34 -0.14
CA ASP A 113 7.59 -7.40 1.19
C ASP A 113 8.38 -6.11 1.42
N THR A 114 7.72 -5.12 1.98
CA THR A 114 8.26 -3.76 2.04
C THR A 114 9.55 -3.64 2.85
N PRO A 115 9.76 -4.34 4.00
CA PRO A 115 11.04 -4.35 4.68
C PRO A 115 12.17 -4.93 3.84
N HIS A 116 11.91 -6.01 3.11
CA HIS A 116 12.90 -6.64 2.24
C HIS A 116 13.22 -5.74 1.04
N TYR A 117 12.17 -5.27 0.36
CA TYR A 117 12.29 -4.40 -0.82
C TYR A 117 13.10 -3.13 -0.54
N LEU A 118 12.83 -2.46 0.58
CA LEU A 118 13.54 -1.23 0.94
C LEU A 118 15.01 -1.48 1.22
N ARG A 119 15.35 -2.57 1.92
CA ARG A 119 16.77 -2.95 2.14
C ARG A 119 17.49 -3.21 0.81
N LYS A 120 16.85 -3.95 -0.10
CA LYS A 120 17.44 -4.24 -1.42
C LYS A 120 17.65 -2.98 -2.25
N LEU A 121 16.72 -2.02 -2.20
CA LEU A 121 16.91 -0.72 -2.84
C LEU A 121 18.09 0.07 -2.26
N GLU A 122 18.29 0.02 -0.94
CA GLU A 122 19.43 0.66 -0.30
C GLU A 122 20.76 -0.01 -0.71
N GLU A 123 20.77 -1.35 -0.82
CA GLU A 123 21.91 -2.12 -1.34
C GLU A 123 22.23 -1.75 -2.78
N ASP A 124 21.23 -1.74 -3.66
CA ASP A 124 21.37 -1.36 -5.07
C ASP A 124 21.96 0.04 -5.26
N ILE A 125 21.57 1.00 -4.42
CA ILE A 125 22.12 2.35 -4.46
C ILE A 125 23.62 2.32 -4.15
N ARG A 126 24.03 1.59 -3.10
CA ARG A 126 25.42 1.49 -2.69
C ARG A 126 26.29 0.74 -3.71
N GLU A 127 25.76 -0.37 -4.25
CA GLU A 127 26.44 -1.17 -5.29
C GLU A 127 26.72 -0.35 -6.56
N ARG A 128 25.83 0.60 -6.89
CA ARG A 128 26.00 1.51 -8.02
C ARG A 128 26.85 2.76 -7.69
N GLY A 129 27.51 2.78 -6.54
CA GLY A 129 28.36 3.89 -6.12
C GLY A 129 27.60 5.07 -5.51
N GLY A 130 26.30 4.95 -5.29
CA GLY A 130 25.51 5.96 -4.61
C GLY A 130 25.83 6.04 -3.12
N ARG A 131 25.66 7.22 -2.55
CA ARG A 131 25.83 7.47 -1.10
C ARG A 131 24.47 7.73 -0.47
N ILE A 132 24.24 7.15 0.68
CA ILE A 132 23.04 7.40 1.48
C ILE A 132 23.47 8.17 2.74
N ILE A 133 22.95 9.38 2.90
CA ILE A 133 23.25 10.28 4.00
C ILE A 133 21.99 10.47 4.84
N VAL A 134 22.07 10.10 6.13
CA VAL A 134 20.97 10.34 7.07
C VAL A 134 21.05 11.79 7.52
N ARG A 135 20.09 12.59 7.05
CA ARG A 135 19.97 14.01 7.38
C ARG A 135 18.51 14.44 7.30
N ALA A 136 18.04 15.13 8.33
CA ALA A 136 16.74 15.81 8.33
C ALA A 136 16.95 17.29 8.02
N PHE A 137 16.47 17.75 6.87
CA PHE A 137 16.45 19.17 6.52
C PHE A 137 15.42 19.94 7.34
N GLN A 138 15.71 21.17 7.70
CA GLN A 138 14.84 22.03 8.48
C GLN A 138 13.98 22.95 7.61
N ASP A 139 14.53 23.41 6.48
CA ASP A 139 13.87 24.32 5.55
C ASP A 139 14.39 24.16 4.11
N ALA A 140 13.78 24.89 3.18
CA ALA A 140 14.17 24.90 1.77
C ALA A 140 15.56 25.47 1.52
N ALA A 141 16.07 26.36 2.36
CA ALA A 141 17.38 26.94 2.20
C ALA A 141 18.49 25.91 2.40
N GLU A 142 18.33 25.01 3.36
CA GLU A 142 19.26 23.89 3.54
C GLU A 142 19.29 22.94 2.33
N VAL A 143 18.15 22.75 1.66
CA VAL A 143 18.06 21.94 0.43
C VAL A 143 18.71 22.67 -0.73
N ALA A 144 18.50 23.97 -0.86
CA ALA A 144 19.10 24.80 -1.91
C ALA A 144 20.62 24.95 -1.76
N ALA A 145 21.15 24.75 -0.56
CA ALA A 145 22.58 24.80 -0.27
C ALA A 145 23.33 23.49 -0.53
N LEU A 146 22.68 22.48 -1.10
CA LEU A 146 23.33 21.23 -1.51
C LEU A 146 24.21 21.46 -2.73
N ASP A 147 25.32 20.72 -2.81
CA ASP A 147 26.24 20.77 -3.95
C ASP A 147 25.72 20.09 -5.21
N GLU A 148 24.65 19.27 -5.08
CA GLU A 148 24.03 18.52 -6.18
C GLU A 148 23.33 19.48 -7.16
N ALA A 149 23.69 19.37 -8.45
CA ALA A 149 23.12 20.20 -9.51
C ALA A 149 21.62 19.94 -9.76
N VAL A 150 21.13 18.75 -9.40
CA VAL A 150 19.73 18.36 -9.55
C VAL A 150 19.27 17.65 -8.26
N VAL A 151 18.17 18.12 -7.69
CA VAL A 151 17.59 17.55 -6.48
C VAL A 151 16.14 17.13 -6.76
N PHE A 152 15.82 15.86 -6.45
CA PHE A 152 14.45 15.37 -6.48
C PHE A 152 13.84 15.44 -5.08
N ASN A 153 12.73 16.16 -4.95
CA ASN A 153 11.98 16.22 -3.69
C ASN A 153 11.10 14.97 -3.54
N CYS A 154 11.52 14.05 -2.67
CA CYS A 154 10.78 12.85 -2.29
C CYS A 154 10.49 12.83 -0.77
N THR A 155 10.31 14.01 -0.15
CA THR A 155 10.19 14.16 1.31
C THR A 155 8.81 13.81 1.87
N GLY A 156 7.85 13.43 1.02
CA GLY A 156 6.49 13.04 1.44
C GLY A 156 5.84 14.15 2.29
N LEU A 157 5.29 13.80 3.45
CA LEU A 157 4.68 14.77 4.38
C LEU A 157 5.67 15.85 4.86
N GLY A 158 6.97 15.61 4.75
CA GLY A 158 8.00 16.60 5.08
C GLY A 158 8.01 17.82 4.14
N ALA A 159 7.47 17.68 2.92
CA ALA A 159 7.38 18.78 1.97
C ALA A 159 6.56 19.96 2.51
N GLY A 160 5.51 19.69 3.28
CA GLY A 160 4.72 20.74 3.94
C GLY A 160 5.57 21.69 4.78
N LYS A 161 6.42 21.14 5.65
CA LYS A 161 7.33 21.94 6.48
C LYS A 161 8.44 22.58 5.66
N LEU A 162 9.07 21.82 4.73
CA LEU A 162 10.25 22.27 4.01
C LEU A 162 9.96 23.38 2.98
N PHE A 163 8.81 23.28 2.32
CA PHE A 163 8.48 24.15 1.17
C PHE A 163 7.21 24.97 1.36
N GLY A 164 6.61 24.92 2.55
CA GLY A 164 5.39 25.68 2.86
C GLY A 164 4.13 25.15 2.16
N ASP A 165 4.11 23.88 1.77
CA ASP A 165 2.95 23.25 1.17
C ASP A 165 1.90 22.96 2.26
N THR A 166 0.80 23.73 2.24
CA THR A 166 -0.29 23.62 3.22
C THR A 166 -1.39 22.64 2.80
N GLU A 167 -1.35 22.12 1.59
CA GLU A 167 -2.34 21.17 1.08
C GLU A 167 -2.00 19.74 1.47
N ILE A 168 -0.72 19.45 1.73
CA ILE A 168 -0.28 18.11 2.10
C ILE A 168 -0.61 17.78 3.57
N HIS A 169 -1.37 16.73 3.77
CA HIS A 169 -1.74 16.26 5.11
C HIS A 169 -1.66 14.74 5.23
N PRO A 170 -1.48 14.18 6.43
CA PRO A 170 -1.43 12.75 6.62
C PRO A 170 -2.83 12.12 6.54
N VAL A 171 -2.85 10.90 6.01
CA VAL A 171 -3.93 9.96 6.26
C VAL A 171 -3.34 8.79 7.05
N ARG A 172 -3.66 8.74 8.35
CA ARG A 172 -3.14 7.72 9.23
C ARG A 172 -3.88 6.40 9.02
N GLY A 173 -3.12 5.34 8.75
CA GLY A 173 -3.61 3.97 8.70
C GLY A 173 -2.89 3.13 9.76
N GLN A 174 -3.60 2.66 10.79
CA GLN A 174 -3.07 1.69 11.73
C GLN A 174 -3.23 0.29 11.18
N LEU A 175 -2.22 -0.56 11.42
CA LEU A 175 -2.17 -1.97 11.04
C LEU A 175 -2.00 -2.84 12.28
N VAL A 176 -2.40 -4.10 12.15
CA VAL A 176 -2.04 -5.19 13.06
C VAL A 176 -1.28 -6.22 12.25
N ILE A 177 -0.11 -6.63 12.72
CA ILE A 177 0.70 -7.64 12.05
C ILE A 177 0.70 -8.90 12.90
N LEU A 178 0.16 -9.99 12.35
CA LEU A 178 0.19 -11.30 12.97
C LEU A 178 1.49 -12.03 12.59
N LYS A 179 1.78 -13.12 13.29
CA LYS A 179 2.89 -14.01 12.90
C LYS A 179 2.69 -14.55 11.50
N PRO A 180 3.77 -14.83 10.75
CA PRO A 180 3.66 -15.43 9.43
C PRO A 180 2.93 -16.78 9.46
N GLN A 181 2.11 -17.03 8.46
CA GLN A 181 1.39 -18.28 8.22
C GLN A 181 1.59 -18.64 6.75
N ALA A 182 2.30 -19.71 6.47
CA ALA A 182 2.71 -20.08 5.12
C ALA A 182 1.53 -20.47 4.21
N GLU A 183 0.43 -20.87 4.81
CA GLU A 183 -0.83 -21.22 4.12
C GLU A 183 -1.65 -20.01 3.67
N ILE A 184 -1.29 -18.80 4.13
CA ILE A 184 -1.95 -17.55 3.72
C ILE A 184 -1.09 -16.89 2.64
N ASP A 185 -1.34 -17.29 1.41
CA ASP A 185 -0.66 -16.81 0.18
C ASP A 185 -1.60 -15.98 -0.72
N TYR A 186 -2.61 -15.37 -0.11
CA TYR A 186 -3.62 -14.55 -0.77
C TYR A 186 -3.93 -13.29 0.02
N ASN A 187 -4.57 -12.36 -0.65
CA ASN A 187 -4.99 -11.08 -0.09
C ASN A 187 -6.50 -10.96 -0.05
N ILE A 188 -7.01 -10.23 0.92
CA ILE A 188 -8.42 -9.86 1.03
C ILE A 188 -8.52 -8.34 1.16
N ILE A 189 -9.44 -7.73 0.41
CA ILE A 189 -9.91 -6.37 0.63
C ILE A 189 -11.45 -6.38 0.68
N THR A 190 -12.00 -5.48 1.47
CA THR A 190 -13.46 -5.30 1.54
C THR A 190 -13.85 -3.91 1.06
N GLY A 191 -15.13 -3.68 0.82
CA GLY A 191 -15.66 -2.33 0.56
C GLY A 191 -15.61 -1.38 1.77
N GLY A 192 -15.19 -1.89 2.94
CA GLY A 192 -14.99 -1.15 4.17
C GLY A 192 -13.50 -0.98 4.51
N SER A 193 -13.21 -0.89 5.81
CA SER A 193 -11.85 -0.71 6.31
C SER A 193 -11.07 -2.00 6.53
N ALA A 194 -11.73 -3.18 6.48
CA ALA A 194 -11.05 -4.45 6.71
C ALA A 194 -10.29 -4.90 5.46
N TYR A 195 -9.04 -5.29 5.65
CA TYR A 195 -8.24 -6.01 4.66
C TYR A 195 -7.23 -6.92 5.34
N MET A 196 -6.80 -7.95 4.63
CA MET A 196 -5.76 -8.87 5.05
C MET A 196 -4.78 -9.09 3.89
N PHE A 197 -3.49 -8.97 4.16
CA PHE A 197 -2.44 -9.24 3.18
C PHE A 197 -1.49 -10.30 3.71
N GLY A 198 -1.35 -11.38 2.95
CA GLY A 198 -0.42 -12.46 3.23
C GLY A 198 0.99 -12.05 2.85
N ARG A 199 1.85 -11.70 3.83
CA ARG A 199 3.26 -11.39 3.58
C ARG A 199 4.15 -12.43 4.26
N ARG A 200 5.36 -12.58 3.73
CA ARG A 200 6.35 -13.52 4.29
C ARG A 200 6.81 -13.15 5.70
N ASP A 201 6.80 -11.86 6.03
CA ASP A 201 7.20 -11.33 7.34
C ASP A 201 6.03 -11.24 8.34
N GLY A 202 4.80 -11.51 7.91
CA GLY A 202 3.61 -11.55 8.77
C GLY A 202 2.32 -11.29 8.01
N ILE A 203 1.19 -11.65 8.61
CA ILE A 203 -0.13 -11.34 8.05
C ILE A 203 -0.52 -9.93 8.47
N VAL A 204 -0.61 -9.04 7.50
CA VAL A 204 -0.97 -7.63 7.71
C VAL A 204 -2.48 -7.49 7.70
N LEU A 205 -3.05 -7.11 8.83
CA LEU A 205 -4.46 -6.77 8.95
C LEU A 205 -4.63 -5.26 8.98
N GLY A 206 -5.50 -4.77 8.15
CA GLY A 206 -5.85 -3.35 8.13
C GLY A 206 -7.34 -3.13 8.26
N GLY A 207 -7.77 -1.90 8.39
CA GLY A 207 -6.96 -0.79 8.83
C GLY A 207 -7.84 0.38 9.15
N THR A 208 -7.22 1.46 9.52
CA THR A 208 -7.91 2.74 9.73
C THR A 208 -7.62 3.70 8.58
N PHE A 209 -8.46 4.72 8.44
CA PHE A 209 -8.29 5.75 7.43
C PHE A 209 -8.66 7.10 8.04
N GLN A 210 -7.67 7.77 8.68
CA GLN A 210 -7.89 8.92 9.53
C GLN A 210 -7.19 10.15 8.93
N HIS A 211 -7.95 11.03 8.28
CA HIS A 211 -7.44 12.29 7.74
C HIS A 211 -6.91 13.20 8.83
N HIS A 212 -5.87 13.97 8.52
CA HIS A 212 -5.23 14.96 9.39
C HIS A 212 -4.72 14.41 10.74
N ASN A 213 -4.62 13.10 10.91
CA ASN A 213 -4.11 12.50 12.14
C ASN A 213 -2.59 12.28 12.04
N TRP A 214 -1.83 13.08 12.79
CA TRP A 214 -0.37 13.04 12.83
C TRP A 214 0.21 12.06 13.87
N SER A 215 -0.64 11.38 14.65
CA SER A 215 -0.19 10.47 15.69
C SER A 215 0.49 9.24 15.08
N LEU A 216 1.69 8.94 15.57
CA LEU A 216 2.41 7.70 15.29
C LEU A 216 2.19 6.62 16.36
N GLN A 217 1.44 6.95 17.42
CA GLN A 217 1.18 6.01 18.51
C GLN A 217 0.05 5.06 18.14
N PRO A 218 0.23 3.74 18.32
CA PRO A 218 -0.85 2.79 18.18
C PRO A 218 -1.99 3.06 19.15
N SER A 219 -3.21 2.78 18.71
CA SER A 219 -4.44 2.86 19.52
C SER A 219 -4.94 1.44 19.80
N ASP A 220 -5.16 1.11 21.07
CA ASP A 220 -5.71 -0.20 21.46
C ASP A 220 -7.15 -0.37 20.94
N ALA A 221 -7.91 0.69 20.88
CA ALA A 221 -9.26 0.69 20.30
C ALA A 221 -9.24 0.37 18.80
N ASP A 222 -8.32 0.99 18.03
CA ASP A 222 -8.14 0.69 16.62
C ASP A 222 -7.65 -0.75 16.43
N THR A 223 -6.74 -1.24 17.28
CA THR A 223 -6.26 -2.63 17.26
C THR A 223 -7.42 -3.61 17.44
N ALA A 224 -8.25 -3.40 18.46
CA ALA A 224 -9.40 -4.25 18.73
C ALA A 224 -10.41 -4.23 17.57
N ALA A 225 -10.68 -3.06 17.00
CA ALA A 225 -11.59 -2.89 15.88
C ALA A 225 -11.09 -3.61 14.60
N ILE A 226 -9.79 -3.49 14.28
CA ILE A 226 -9.15 -4.17 13.15
C ILE A 226 -9.27 -5.70 13.30
N LEU A 227 -8.92 -6.24 14.48
CA LEU A 227 -9.01 -7.67 14.75
C LEU A 227 -10.45 -8.16 14.65
N ALA A 228 -11.41 -7.44 15.23
CA ALA A 228 -12.83 -7.80 15.17
C ALA A 228 -13.38 -7.77 13.73
N ALA A 229 -13.00 -6.78 12.94
CA ALA A 229 -13.44 -6.65 11.55
C ALA A 229 -12.91 -7.80 10.69
N ASN A 230 -11.64 -8.16 10.83
CA ASN A 230 -11.05 -9.26 10.07
C ASN A 230 -11.58 -10.62 10.50
N ARG A 231 -11.80 -10.86 11.82
CA ARG A 231 -12.42 -12.12 12.28
C ARG A 231 -13.79 -12.37 11.67
N ARG A 232 -14.60 -11.33 11.48
CA ARG A 232 -15.93 -11.49 10.86
C ARG A 232 -15.89 -12.03 9.43
N LEU A 233 -14.81 -11.83 8.69
CA LEU A 233 -14.68 -12.34 7.33
C LEU A 233 -14.64 -13.88 7.27
N PHE A 234 -14.21 -14.52 8.37
CA PHE A 234 -14.03 -15.96 8.47
C PHE A 234 -15.03 -16.65 9.42
N ALA A 235 -15.87 -15.90 10.10
CA ALA A 235 -16.76 -16.43 11.16
C ALA A 235 -17.83 -17.41 10.69
N GLY A 236 -17.99 -17.64 9.38
CA GLY A 236 -18.93 -18.63 8.82
C GLY A 236 -18.34 -20.05 8.69
N GLY A 237 -17.07 -20.28 9.02
CA GLY A 237 -16.38 -21.53 8.70
C GLY A 237 -15.64 -22.23 9.83
N VAL A 238 -15.62 -21.70 11.06
CA VAL A 238 -14.88 -22.35 12.16
C VAL A 238 -15.71 -22.34 13.43
N GLU A 239 -16.53 -23.39 13.61
CA GLU A 239 -16.75 -23.88 14.95
C GLU A 239 -15.43 -24.53 15.41
N ALA A 240 -14.83 -23.94 16.46
CA ALA A 240 -13.62 -24.43 17.09
C ALA A 240 -13.93 -25.63 17.99
#